data_f4986576705ec7858e4948e1e7c26868
#
_entry.id   f4986576705ec7858e4948e1e7c26868
#
_cell.length_a   1.000
_cell.length_b   1.000
_cell.length_c   1.000
_cell.angle_alpha   90.00
_cell.angle_beta   90.00
_cell.angle_gamma   90.00
#
_symmetry.space_group_name_H-M   'P 1'
#
loop_
_entity.id
_entity.type
_entity.pdbx_description
1 polymer ?
#
loop_
_entity_poly.entity_id
_entity_poly.type
_entity_poly.pdbx_seq_one_letter_code
_entity_poly.pdbx_strand_id
1 'polypeptide(L)'
;MTMPLSVTVCQKIDQAIAKYPAGREQSAVMAALTIVQSERGWLSPESLRDVAAYLNMPPVAVYEVASFYSMYHLKPVGRYVLTLCTNLPCLLQGADKAARHLQEALNIGWSETTADGMFTLLQGECMGACQEAPVLLTNHHRMCCKMTPPQIDALLAQLRAEAAGKERDE
;
A
#
# COMPACT_ATOMS: atom_id res chain seq x y z
N MET A 1 0.06 16.20 -18.90
CA MET A 1 -1.26 15.77 -19.40
C MET A 1 -1.89 14.96 -18.27
N THR A 2 -2.98 15.45 -17.69
CA THR A 2 -3.74 14.71 -16.67
C THR A 2 -4.43 13.55 -17.37
N MET A 3 -4.14 12.32 -16.95
CA MET A 3 -4.95 11.18 -17.37
C MET A 3 -6.20 11.17 -16.46
N PRO A 4 -7.41 11.38 -17.01
CA PRO A 4 -8.63 11.35 -16.22
C PRO A 4 -8.78 9.97 -15.54
N LEU A 5 -9.59 9.92 -14.47
CA LEU A 5 -9.93 8.66 -13.83
C LEU A 5 -10.57 7.71 -14.86
N SER A 6 -10.21 6.44 -14.85
CA SER A 6 -10.81 5.46 -15.74
C SER A 6 -12.30 5.28 -15.42
N VAL A 7 -13.08 4.84 -16.41
CA VAL A 7 -14.52 4.56 -16.23
C VAL A 7 -14.74 3.56 -15.08
N THR A 8 -13.89 2.56 -15.00
CA THR A 8 -13.95 1.54 -13.93
C THR A 8 -13.70 2.13 -12.55
N VAL A 9 -12.74 3.05 -12.42
CA VAL A 9 -12.47 3.76 -11.17
C VAL A 9 -13.66 4.62 -10.78
N CYS A 10 -14.21 5.40 -11.73
CA CYS A 10 -15.39 6.22 -11.48
C CYS A 10 -16.56 5.39 -10.97
N GLN A 11 -16.88 4.27 -11.61
CA GLN A 11 -17.94 3.36 -11.17
C GLN A 11 -17.74 2.82 -9.75
N LYS A 12 -16.50 2.46 -9.39
CA LYS A 12 -16.17 2.01 -8.03
C LYS A 12 -16.31 3.14 -7.00
N ILE A 13 -15.92 4.37 -7.37
CA ILE A 13 -16.09 5.54 -6.50
C ILE A 13 -17.58 5.83 -6.30
N ASP A 14 -18.42 5.76 -7.35
CA ASP A 14 -19.88 5.94 -7.25
C ASP A 14 -20.51 4.91 -6.32
N GLN A 15 -20.07 3.63 -6.39
CA GLN A 15 -20.51 2.60 -5.45
C GLN A 15 -20.09 2.90 -4.00
N ALA A 16 -18.96 3.55 -3.79
CA ALA A 16 -18.53 3.98 -2.46
C ALA A 16 -19.37 5.17 -1.97
N ILE A 17 -19.64 6.15 -2.83
CA ILE A 17 -20.50 7.32 -2.55
C ILE A 17 -21.91 6.86 -2.15
N ALA A 18 -22.48 5.90 -2.86
CA ALA A 18 -23.83 5.39 -2.61
C ALA A 18 -24.06 4.82 -1.19
N LYS A 19 -22.98 4.58 -0.43
CA LYS A 19 -23.06 4.13 0.98
C LYS A 19 -23.34 5.28 1.96
N TYR A 20 -23.28 6.53 1.50
CA TYR A 20 -23.46 7.73 2.32
C TYR A 20 -24.75 8.46 1.94
N PRO A 21 -25.33 9.27 2.83
CA PRO A 21 -26.48 10.10 2.51
C PRO A 21 -26.19 11.09 1.38
N ALA A 22 -27.22 11.46 0.61
CA ALA A 22 -27.09 12.49 -0.43
C ALA A 22 -26.52 13.80 0.14
N GLY A 23 -25.62 14.43 -0.60
CA GLY A 23 -24.88 15.63 -0.18
C GLY A 23 -23.71 15.35 0.78
N ARG A 24 -23.31 14.06 0.94
CA ARG A 24 -22.16 13.64 1.76
C ARG A 24 -21.12 12.87 0.96
N GLU A 25 -20.99 13.17 -0.31
CA GLU A 25 -20.06 12.51 -1.25
C GLU A 25 -18.60 12.58 -0.75
N GLN A 26 -18.25 13.66 -0.06
CA GLN A 26 -16.93 13.86 0.55
C GLN A 26 -16.54 12.76 1.56
N SER A 27 -17.51 12.11 2.19
CA SER A 27 -17.27 10.99 3.13
C SER A 27 -16.65 9.78 2.44
N ALA A 28 -16.73 9.67 1.12
CA ALA A 28 -16.13 8.60 0.33
C ALA A 28 -14.64 8.86 -0.01
N VAL A 29 -14.01 9.93 0.47
CA VAL A 29 -12.64 10.33 0.09
C VAL A 29 -11.62 9.23 0.34
N MET A 30 -11.66 8.56 1.48
CA MET A 30 -10.74 7.46 1.78
C MET A 30 -10.92 6.28 0.82
N ALA A 31 -12.16 5.91 0.53
CA ALA A 31 -12.45 4.86 -0.43
C ALA A 31 -11.98 5.24 -1.84
N ALA A 32 -12.23 6.48 -2.27
CA ALA A 32 -11.78 7.00 -3.57
C ALA A 32 -10.25 6.96 -3.70
N LEU A 33 -9.51 7.43 -2.69
CA LEU A 33 -8.06 7.37 -2.65
C LEU A 33 -7.54 5.92 -2.75
N THR A 34 -8.14 4.99 -2.01
CA THR A 34 -7.78 3.57 -2.06
C THR A 34 -8.03 2.96 -3.44
N ILE A 35 -9.16 3.27 -4.08
CA ILE A 35 -9.51 2.80 -5.42
C ILE A 35 -8.50 3.32 -6.46
N VAL A 36 -8.19 4.62 -6.42
CA VAL A 36 -7.23 5.24 -7.34
C VAL A 36 -5.82 4.70 -7.12
N GLN A 37 -5.38 4.55 -5.87
CA GLN A 37 -4.08 3.96 -5.55
C GLN A 37 -3.97 2.51 -6.05
N SER A 38 -5.03 1.72 -5.94
CA SER A 38 -5.04 0.33 -6.41
C SER A 38 -4.87 0.21 -7.92
N GLU A 39 -5.32 1.22 -8.71
CA GLU A 39 -5.14 1.24 -10.16
C GLU A 39 -3.77 1.80 -10.55
N ARG A 40 -3.33 2.89 -9.88
CA ARG A 40 -2.14 3.66 -10.28
C ARG A 40 -0.87 3.28 -9.52
N GLY A 41 -0.99 2.44 -8.49
CA GLY A 41 0.10 2.03 -7.60
C GLY A 41 0.42 3.05 -6.51
N TRP A 42 0.26 4.33 -6.78
CA TRP A 42 0.50 5.44 -5.85
C TRP A 42 -0.36 6.66 -6.21
N LEU A 43 -0.42 7.64 -5.29
CA LEU A 43 -1.22 8.85 -5.43
C LEU A 43 -0.35 10.03 -5.83
N SER A 44 -0.23 10.29 -7.14
CA SER A 44 0.44 11.49 -7.64
C SER A 44 -0.35 12.76 -7.30
N PRO A 45 0.27 13.95 -7.34
CA PRO A 45 -0.45 15.22 -7.19
C PRO A 45 -1.63 15.37 -8.17
N GLU A 46 -1.52 14.79 -9.36
CA GLU A 46 -2.60 14.73 -10.35
C GLU A 46 -3.73 13.83 -9.87
N SER A 47 -3.39 12.64 -9.35
CA SER A 47 -4.39 11.70 -8.80
C SER A 47 -5.20 12.32 -7.67
N LEU A 48 -4.57 13.09 -6.80
CA LEU A 48 -5.25 13.79 -5.70
C LEU A 48 -6.19 14.88 -6.23
N ARG A 49 -5.78 15.62 -7.28
CA ARG A 49 -6.65 16.61 -7.94
C ARG A 49 -7.84 15.97 -8.64
N ASP A 50 -7.63 14.83 -9.30
CA ASP A 50 -8.71 14.08 -9.95
C ASP A 50 -9.77 13.63 -8.92
N VAL A 51 -9.33 13.07 -7.78
CA VAL A 51 -10.23 12.69 -6.67
C VAL A 51 -10.95 13.90 -6.09
N ALA A 52 -10.24 15.02 -5.89
CA ALA A 52 -10.81 16.25 -5.37
C ALA A 52 -11.92 16.80 -6.29
N ALA A 53 -11.66 16.85 -7.61
CA ALA A 53 -12.63 17.27 -8.59
C ALA A 53 -13.86 16.35 -8.63
N TYR A 54 -13.62 15.01 -8.56
CA TYR A 54 -14.70 14.02 -8.60
C TYR A 54 -15.65 14.12 -7.40
N LEU A 55 -15.10 14.35 -6.20
CA LEU A 55 -15.86 14.44 -4.95
C LEU A 55 -16.31 15.87 -4.61
N ASN A 56 -16.07 16.83 -5.51
CA ASN A 56 -16.33 18.25 -5.27
C ASN A 56 -15.72 18.75 -3.94
N MET A 57 -14.44 18.42 -3.74
CA MET A 57 -13.66 18.79 -2.55
C MET A 57 -12.51 19.75 -2.90
N PRO A 58 -12.09 20.62 -1.99
CA PRO A 58 -10.83 21.34 -2.15
C PRO A 58 -9.65 20.37 -2.26
N PRO A 59 -8.71 20.56 -3.22
CA PRO A 59 -7.55 19.67 -3.35
C PRO A 59 -6.71 19.52 -2.07
N VAL A 60 -6.61 20.58 -1.27
CA VAL A 60 -5.89 20.57 0.00
C VAL A 60 -6.53 19.58 1.00
N ALA A 61 -7.87 19.51 1.06
CA ALA A 61 -8.56 18.60 1.97
C ALA A 61 -8.32 17.12 1.59
N VAL A 62 -8.25 16.82 0.29
CA VAL A 62 -7.88 15.47 -0.18
C VAL A 62 -6.42 15.16 0.15
N TYR A 63 -5.51 16.13 -0.03
CA TYR A 63 -4.10 15.98 0.33
C TYR A 63 -3.91 15.77 1.85
N GLU A 64 -4.67 16.48 2.69
CA GLU A 64 -4.66 16.30 4.15
C GLU A 64 -4.98 14.84 4.52
N VAL A 65 -6.03 14.26 3.95
CA VAL A 65 -6.38 12.85 4.18
C VAL A 65 -5.27 11.93 3.68
N ALA A 66 -4.79 12.13 2.46
CA ALA A 66 -3.77 11.28 1.86
C ALA A 66 -2.42 11.34 2.59
N SER A 67 -2.05 12.48 3.17
CA SER A 67 -0.81 12.64 3.92
C SER A 67 -0.92 12.17 5.38
N PHE A 68 -2.11 12.14 5.94
CA PHE A 68 -2.33 11.71 7.32
C PHE A 68 -2.27 10.19 7.49
N TYR A 69 -2.81 9.43 6.55
CA TYR A 69 -2.90 7.98 6.66
C TYR A 69 -1.72 7.29 5.98
N SER A 70 -0.97 6.48 6.74
CA SER A 70 0.24 5.78 6.29
C SER A 70 0.03 4.73 5.20
N MET A 71 -1.23 4.35 4.92
CA MET A 71 -1.56 3.41 3.84
C MET A 71 -1.56 4.06 2.45
N TYR A 72 -1.47 5.38 2.36
CA TYR A 72 -1.40 6.10 1.10
C TYR A 72 0.05 6.44 0.73
N HIS A 73 0.41 6.17 -0.51
CA HIS A 73 1.74 6.40 -1.05
C HIS A 73 1.72 7.67 -1.91
N LEU A 74 2.37 8.73 -1.43
CA LEU A 74 2.49 10.02 -2.13
C LEU A 74 3.75 10.10 -3.02
N LYS A 75 4.52 9.02 -3.08
CA LYS A 75 5.69 8.82 -3.93
C LYS A 75 5.56 7.47 -4.64
N PRO A 76 6.21 7.29 -5.80
CA PRO A 76 6.25 5.99 -6.46
C PRO A 76 6.74 4.90 -5.52
N VAL A 77 6.07 3.75 -5.56
CA VAL A 77 6.43 2.54 -4.82
C VAL A 77 6.48 1.36 -5.78
N GLY A 78 7.10 0.28 -5.34
CA GLY A 78 7.15 -0.98 -6.09
C GLY A 78 5.79 -1.66 -6.18
N ARG A 79 5.73 -2.67 -7.04
CA ARG A 79 4.51 -3.50 -7.21
C ARG A 79 4.01 -4.13 -5.90
N TYR A 80 4.94 -4.48 -5.02
CA TYR A 80 4.66 -4.99 -3.68
C TYR A 80 5.31 -4.09 -2.63
N VAL A 81 4.48 -3.53 -1.76
CA VAL A 81 4.93 -2.78 -0.59
C VAL A 81 4.95 -3.73 0.59
N LEU A 82 6.13 -3.97 1.13
CA LEU A 82 6.38 -4.83 2.28
C LEU A 82 6.55 -3.96 3.51
N THR A 83 5.59 -3.98 4.43
CA THR A 83 5.63 -3.20 5.66
C THR A 83 5.86 -4.12 6.84
N LEU A 84 7.05 -4.09 7.44
CA LEU A 84 7.41 -4.90 8.61
C LEU A 84 7.07 -4.15 9.89
N CYS A 85 6.39 -4.82 10.83
CA CYS A 85 6.15 -4.29 12.17
C CYS A 85 7.47 -4.22 12.96
N THR A 86 7.85 -3.01 13.40
CA THR A 86 9.07 -2.76 14.18
C THR A 86 8.78 -2.39 15.64
N ASN A 87 7.57 -2.62 16.12
CA ASN A 87 7.18 -2.38 17.51
C ASN A 87 7.79 -3.42 18.47
N LEU A 88 7.89 -3.04 19.74
CA LEU A 88 8.59 -3.82 20.76
C LEU A 88 8.20 -5.31 20.83
N PRO A 89 6.92 -5.71 20.80
CA PRO A 89 6.57 -7.13 20.81
C PRO A 89 7.15 -7.91 19.62
N CYS A 90 7.13 -7.31 18.42
CA CYS A 90 7.72 -7.92 17.23
C CYS A 90 9.26 -7.97 17.31
N LEU A 91 9.89 -6.92 17.85
CA LEU A 91 11.35 -6.90 18.08
C LEU A 91 11.79 -8.01 19.03
N LEU A 92 11.07 -8.23 20.14
CA LEU A 92 11.34 -9.32 21.09
C LEU A 92 11.19 -10.71 20.45
N GLN A 93 10.41 -10.83 19.38
CA GLN A 93 10.22 -12.06 18.60
C GLN A 93 11.10 -12.13 17.35
N GLY A 94 12.08 -11.24 17.20
CA GLY A 94 13.08 -11.29 16.14
C GLY A 94 12.77 -10.47 14.89
N ALA A 95 11.92 -9.43 14.97
CA ALA A 95 11.67 -8.55 13.85
C ALA A 95 12.95 -7.81 13.37
N ASP A 96 13.94 -7.63 14.24
CA ASP A 96 15.27 -7.11 13.88
C ASP A 96 16.03 -8.05 12.92
N LYS A 97 15.92 -9.36 13.13
CA LYS A 97 16.50 -10.37 12.22
C LYS A 97 15.75 -10.41 10.90
N ALA A 98 14.42 -10.35 10.96
CA ALA A 98 13.57 -10.27 9.78
C ALA A 98 13.89 -9.01 8.94
N ALA A 99 14.09 -7.87 9.60
CA ALA A 99 14.45 -6.60 8.95
C ALA A 99 15.78 -6.69 8.20
N ARG A 100 16.82 -7.15 8.89
CA ARG A 100 18.15 -7.34 8.26
C ARG A 100 18.08 -8.29 7.07
N HIS A 101 17.39 -9.41 7.24
CA HIS A 101 17.25 -10.40 6.16
C HIS A 101 16.51 -9.83 4.95
N LEU A 102 15.42 -9.07 5.16
CA LEU A 102 14.71 -8.38 4.08
C LEU A 102 15.61 -7.38 3.34
N GLN A 103 16.35 -6.56 4.09
CA GLN A 103 17.26 -5.57 3.50
C GLN A 103 18.37 -6.23 2.68
N GLU A 104 18.97 -7.31 3.19
CA GLU A 104 20.00 -8.09 2.48
C GLU A 104 19.42 -8.79 1.24
N ALA A 105 18.29 -9.48 1.36
CA ALA A 105 17.68 -10.24 0.27
C ALA A 105 17.17 -9.33 -0.87
N LEU A 106 16.74 -8.11 -0.56
CA LEU A 106 16.24 -7.14 -1.52
C LEU A 106 17.32 -6.13 -1.96
N ASN A 107 18.45 -6.08 -1.26
CA ASN A 107 19.53 -5.10 -1.43
C ASN A 107 19.03 -3.65 -1.41
N ILE A 108 18.15 -3.32 -0.45
CA ILE A 108 17.56 -1.98 -0.24
C ILE A 108 17.50 -1.65 1.25
N GLY A 109 17.49 -0.36 1.57
CA GLY A 109 17.19 0.16 2.90
C GLY A 109 15.70 0.39 3.13
N TRP A 110 15.39 0.99 4.30
CA TRP A 110 14.03 1.43 4.62
C TRP A 110 13.57 2.55 3.70
N SER A 111 12.32 2.49 3.29
CA SER A 111 11.66 3.44 2.38
C SER A 111 12.28 3.47 0.98
N GLU A 112 13.00 2.43 0.61
CA GLU A 112 13.58 2.26 -0.72
C GLU A 112 12.81 1.22 -1.53
N THR A 113 12.95 1.32 -2.85
CA THR A 113 12.37 0.41 -3.83
C THR A 113 13.48 -0.28 -4.59
N THR A 114 13.33 -1.58 -4.84
CA THR A 114 14.29 -2.36 -5.65
C THR A 114 14.40 -1.79 -7.07
N ALA A 115 15.58 -1.92 -7.68
CA ALA A 115 15.86 -1.37 -9.00
C ALA A 115 14.94 -1.89 -10.11
N ASP A 116 14.39 -3.10 -9.93
CA ASP A 116 13.39 -3.71 -10.82
C ASP A 116 11.96 -3.20 -10.58
N GLY A 117 11.76 -2.29 -9.61
CA GLY A 117 10.44 -1.77 -9.25
C GLY A 117 9.51 -2.81 -8.61
N MET A 118 10.02 -3.96 -8.21
CA MET A 118 9.19 -5.06 -7.68
C MET A 118 8.77 -4.82 -6.24
N PHE A 119 9.70 -4.44 -5.36
CA PHE A 119 9.47 -4.34 -3.92
C PHE A 119 9.83 -2.97 -3.37
N THR A 120 8.99 -2.46 -2.47
CA THR A 120 9.31 -1.34 -1.58
C THR A 120 9.28 -1.84 -0.14
N LEU A 121 10.30 -1.53 0.67
CA LEU A 121 10.41 -1.94 2.06
C LEU A 121 10.11 -0.79 3.02
N LEU A 122 9.10 -0.95 3.87
CA LEU A 122 8.68 0.05 4.85
C LEU A 122 8.76 -0.49 6.27
N GLN A 123 9.06 0.41 7.22
CA GLN A 123 8.79 0.18 8.64
C GLN A 123 7.31 0.45 8.92
N GLY A 124 6.71 -0.38 9.76
CA GLY A 124 5.33 -0.21 10.19
C GLY A 124 5.17 -0.21 11.69
N GLU A 125 4.12 0.47 12.14
CA GLU A 125 3.65 0.43 13.50
C GLU A 125 2.90 -0.88 13.79
N CYS A 126 2.39 -1.03 15.03
CA CYS A 126 1.72 -2.25 15.47
C CYS A 126 0.50 -2.59 14.60
N MET A 127 0.47 -3.80 14.07
CA MET A 127 -0.61 -4.34 13.21
C MET A 127 -1.62 -5.18 13.99
N GLY A 128 -1.54 -5.18 15.35
CA GLY A 128 -2.49 -5.87 16.22
C GLY A 128 -2.35 -7.39 16.31
N ALA A 129 -1.33 -8.00 15.68
CA ALA A 129 -1.13 -9.46 15.64
C ALA A 129 0.12 -9.90 16.40
N CYS A 130 0.36 -9.37 17.58
CA CYS A 130 1.60 -9.60 18.36
C CYS A 130 1.85 -11.07 18.71
N GLN A 131 0.81 -11.90 18.87
CA GLN A 131 0.94 -13.34 19.09
C GLN A 131 1.51 -14.10 17.89
N GLU A 132 1.45 -13.51 16.71
CA GLU A 132 1.93 -14.07 15.45
C GLU A 132 3.22 -13.39 14.95
N ALA A 133 3.89 -12.69 15.87
CA ALA A 133 5.13 -11.97 15.57
C ALA A 133 6.28 -12.87 15.09
N PRO A 134 7.21 -12.38 14.26
CA PRO A 134 7.19 -11.08 13.58
C PRO A 134 6.12 -11.00 12.48
N VAL A 135 5.53 -9.82 12.30
CA VAL A 135 4.42 -9.61 11.35
C VAL A 135 4.82 -8.65 10.24
N LEU A 136 4.43 -8.97 9.02
CA LEU A 136 4.64 -8.16 7.83
C LEU A 136 3.31 -8.01 7.08
N LEU A 137 3.02 -6.83 6.56
CA LEU A 137 1.93 -6.60 5.61
C LEU A 137 2.46 -6.48 4.19
N THR A 138 1.78 -7.12 3.24
CA THR A 138 1.98 -6.90 1.81
C THR A 138 0.83 -6.08 1.26
N ASN A 139 1.14 -4.93 0.63
CA ASN A 139 0.16 -4.01 0.04
C ASN A 139 -0.97 -3.60 1.00
N HIS A 140 -0.67 -3.43 2.29
CA HIS A 140 -1.56 -3.02 3.39
C HIS A 140 -2.79 -3.91 3.68
N HIS A 141 -2.95 -5.06 3.01
CA HIS A 141 -4.11 -5.93 3.20
C HIS A 141 -3.78 -7.41 3.42
N ARG A 142 -2.65 -7.91 2.96
CA ARG A 142 -2.23 -9.30 3.18
C ARG A 142 -1.29 -9.36 4.39
N MET A 143 -1.77 -9.86 5.50
CA MET A 143 -0.96 -10.09 6.70
C MET A 143 -0.17 -11.39 6.57
N CYS A 144 1.14 -11.32 6.79
CA CYS A 144 2.06 -12.43 6.83
C CYS A 144 2.63 -12.54 8.24
N CYS A 145 2.47 -13.71 8.85
CA CYS A 145 2.78 -13.97 10.25
C CYS A 145 4.04 -14.84 10.41
N LYS A 146 4.66 -14.78 11.60
CA LYS A 146 5.85 -15.60 11.97
C LYS A 146 6.98 -15.49 10.95
N MET A 147 7.24 -14.25 10.50
CA MET A 147 8.14 -13.96 9.39
C MET A 147 9.60 -14.16 9.78
N THR A 148 10.01 -15.41 9.83
CA THR A 148 11.43 -15.82 9.95
C THR A 148 12.13 -15.73 8.60
N PRO A 149 13.48 -15.69 8.53
CA PRO A 149 14.20 -15.65 7.27
C PRO A 149 13.73 -16.68 6.22
N PRO A 150 13.51 -17.96 6.51
CA PRO A 150 12.99 -18.90 5.52
C PRO A 150 11.58 -18.57 5.01
N GLN A 151 10.69 -18.03 5.88
CA GLN A 151 9.37 -17.60 5.47
C GLN A 151 9.41 -16.34 4.61
N ILE A 152 10.35 -15.44 4.88
CA ILE A 152 10.61 -14.27 4.03
C ILE A 152 11.05 -14.72 2.64
N ASP A 153 12.01 -15.63 2.52
CA ASP A 153 12.48 -16.14 1.23
C ASP A 153 11.34 -16.78 0.44
N ALA A 154 10.51 -17.60 1.11
CA ALA A 154 9.34 -18.21 0.49
C ALA A 154 8.32 -17.17 0.01
N LEU A 155 8.05 -16.13 0.81
CA LEU A 155 7.15 -15.03 0.44
C LEU A 155 7.68 -14.28 -0.77
N LEU A 156 8.96 -13.90 -0.77
CA LEU A 156 9.56 -13.17 -1.89
C LEU A 156 9.52 -13.98 -3.20
N ALA A 157 9.80 -15.28 -3.12
CA ALA A 157 9.71 -16.18 -4.27
C ALA A 157 8.26 -16.29 -4.79
N GLN A 158 7.29 -16.41 -3.88
CA GLN A 158 5.88 -16.45 -4.24
C GLN A 158 5.43 -15.17 -4.93
N LEU A 159 5.75 -13.99 -4.38
CA LEU A 159 5.36 -12.70 -4.94
C LEU A 159 5.97 -12.46 -6.33
N ARG A 160 7.22 -12.90 -6.55
CA ARG A 160 7.85 -12.86 -7.88
C ARG A 160 7.13 -13.77 -8.88
N ALA A 161 6.74 -14.98 -8.46
CA ALA A 161 5.98 -15.90 -9.29
C ALA A 161 4.58 -15.36 -9.64
N GLU A 162 3.87 -14.76 -8.68
CA GLU A 162 2.57 -14.09 -8.88
C GLU A 162 2.69 -12.92 -9.89
N ALA A 163 3.80 -12.17 -9.83
CA ALA A 163 4.05 -11.09 -10.77
C ALA A 163 4.24 -11.61 -12.20
N ALA A 164 5.08 -12.63 -12.37
CA ALA A 164 5.36 -13.25 -13.66
C ALA A 164 4.14 -13.96 -14.28
N GLY A 165 3.21 -14.44 -13.45
CA GLY A 165 1.94 -15.03 -13.91
C GLY A 165 0.99 -13.99 -14.50
N LYS A 166 0.87 -12.82 -13.87
CA LYS A 166 -0.02 -11.74 -14.36
C LYS A 166 0.44 -11.08 -15.66
N GLU A 167 1.75 -11.03 -15.92
CA GLU A 167 2.29 -10.49 -17.16
C GLU A 167 2.07 -11.41 -18.39
N ARG A 168 1.64 -12.67 -18.16
CA ARG A 168 1.32 -13.64 -19.24
C ARG A 168 -0.16 -13.64 -19.62
N ASP A 169 -1.01 -13.03 -18.80
CA ASP A 169 -2.48 -12.99 -18.99
C ASP A 169 -2.96 -11.61 -19.50
N GLU A 170 -2.05 -10.63 -19.69
CA GLU A 170 -2.28 -9.33 -20.34
C GLU A 170 -1.72 -9.31 -21.78
#